data_01538700b7694f248257a9fde9659d7d
#
_entry.id   01538700b7694f248257a9fde9659d7d
#
_cell.length_a   1.000
_cell.length_b   1.000
_cell.length_c   1.000
_cell.angle_alpha   90.00
_cell.angle_beta   90.00
_cell.angle_gamma   90.00
#
_symmetry.space_group_name_H-M   'P 1'
#
loop_
_entity.id
_entity.type
_entity.pdbx_description
1 polymer ?
#
loop_
_entity_poly.entity_id
_entity_poly.type
_entity_poly.pdbx_seq_one_letter_code
_entity_poly.pdbx_strand_id
1 'polypeptide(L)'
;TKDESAVYLNIVPPKIEEEPLTEERIFAALKEKGIYQGVLEENIQKMISEKIYYEPTMIACGRIPVNGKDGYAEILFLPEADRPAPGSQFNLREIPMLQEVKAGDELIKMIPSTAGEDGFTITGKVIGATAGREFKIFPGRNTRFNEERTHIIATSDGVLCQLGEYLSVEEVHVVDKVDASTGHVRFDGVIKVRGNISDRYSVEGVRIEVGGTVGKSR
;
A
#
# COMPACT_ATOMS: atom_id res chain seq x y z
N THR A 1 -10.06 25.57 21.18
CA THR A 1 -10.96 24.39 21.28
C THR A 1 -10.49 23.48 22.41
N LYS A 2 -11.39 22.66 22.97
CA LYS A 2 -11.06 21.76 24.10
C LYS A 2 -10.09 20.63 23.72
N ASP A 3 -9.97 20.34 22.44
CA ASP A 3 -9.10 19.32 21.84
C ASP A 3 -7.73 19.87 21.39
N GLU A 4 -7.44 21.12 21.73
CA GLU A 4 -6.20 21.81 21.37
C GLU A 4 -5.91 21.84 19.85
N SER A 5 -6.96 21.75 19.03
CA SER A 5 -6.84 21.73 17.57
C SER A 5 -6.80 23.12 16.95
N ALA A 6 -7.47 24.11 17.55
CA ALA A 6 -7.52 25.48 17.02
C ALA A 6 -7.75 26.54 18.10
N VAL A 7 -7.31 27.76 17.83
CA VAL A 7 -7.59 28.95 18.64
C VAL A 7 -8.34 29.98 17.81
N TYR A 8 -9.40 30.48 18.40
CA TYR A 8 -10.16 31.60 17.86
C TYR A 8 -9.99 32.81 18.76
N LEU A 9 -9.65 33.94 18.18
CA LEU A 9 -9.56 35.22 18.84
C LEU A 9 -10.79 36.05 18.45
N ASN A 10 -11.42 36.62 19.47
CA ASN A 10 -12.47 37.64 19.31
C ASN A 10 -11.96 38.96 19.91
N ILE A 11 -11.85 39.98 19.08
CA ILE A 11 -11.38 41.29 19.50
C ILE A 11 -12.60 42.16 19.79
N VAL A 12 -12.55 42.81 20.99
CA VAL A 12 -13.47 43.86 21.36
C VAL A 12 -12.77 45.20 21.12
N PRO A 13 -13.39 46.21 20.47
CA PRO A 13 -12.73 47.49 20.22
C PRO A 13 -12.26 48.12 21.52
N PRO A 14 -11.04 48.71 21.54
CA PRO A 14 -10.51 49.35 22.71
C PRO A 14 -11.34 50.59 23.10
N LYS A 15 -11.46 50.85 24.40
CA LYS A 15 -12.03 52.10 24.88
C LYS A 15 -11.08 53.25 24.57
N ILE A 16 -11.59 54.48 24.57
CA ILE A 16 -10.88 55.72 24.15
C ILE A 16 -9.52 55.92 24.84
N GLU A 17 -9.30 55.34 26.02
CA GLU A 17 -8.07 55.48 26.83
C GLU A 17 -7.15 54.22 26.78
N GLU A 18 -7.49 53.18 26.01
CA GLU A 18 -6.70 51.97 25.97
C GLU A 18 -5.73 51.97 24.76
N GLU A 19 -4.53 51.40 24.97
CA GLU A 19 -3.52 51.23 23.92
C GLU A 19 -4.07 50.33 22.78
N PRO A 20 -3.76 50.67 21.53
CA PRO A 20 -4.18 49.85 20.40
C PRO A 20 -3.64 48.43 20.51
N LEU A 21 -4.42 47.43 20.02
CA LEU A 21 -3.99 46.07 19.97
C LEU A 21 -2.90 45.92 18.90
N THR A 22 -1.74 45.38 19.30
CA THR A 22 -0.63 45.10 18.38
C THR A 22 -0.44 43.62 18.23
N GLU A 23 0.23 43.18 17.11
CA GLU A 23 0.60 41.81 16.89
C GLU A 23 1.39 41.23 18.04
N GLU A 24 2.36 42.00 18.57
CA GLU A 24 3.22 41.59 19.67
C GLU A 24 2.43 41.21 20.94
N ARG A 25 1.37 41.93 21.24
CA ARG A 25 0.49 41.63 22.38
C ARG A 25 -0.29 40.34 22.17
N ILE A 26 -0.74 40.07 20.92
CA ILE A 26 -1.40 38.83 20.60
C ILE A 26 -0.42 37.66 20.72
N PHE A 27 0.80 37.77 20.16
CA PHE A 27 1.83 36.75 20.30
C PHE A 27 2.23 36.50 21.77
N ALA A 28 2.37 37.55 22.57
CA ALA A 28 2.63 37.41 23.99
C ALA A 28 1.52 36.65 24.73
N ALA A 29 0.26 36.97 24.43
CA ALA A 29 -0.89 36.27 25.00
C ALA A 29 -0.99 34.80 24.55
N LEU A 30 -0.68 34.49 23.28
CA LEU A 30 -0.60 33.12 22.80
C LEU A 30 0.47 32.34 23.56
N LYS A 31 1.66 32.92 23.72
CA LYS A 31 2.77 32.29 24.43
C LYS A 31 2.42 32.06 25.92
N GLU A 32 1.76 33.01 26.57
CA GLU A 32 1.30 32.87 27.96
C GLU A 32 0.28 31.73 28.11
N LYS A 33 -0.55 31.50 27.08
CA LYS A 33 -1.50 30.41 27.01
C LYS A 33 -0.89 29.06 26.57
N GLY A 34 0.43 28.99 26.36
CA GLY A 34 1.13 27.80 25.96
C GLY A 34 0.91 27.43 24.48
N ILE A 35 0.56 28.40 23.64
CA ILE A 35 0.35 28.19 22.22
C ILE A 35 1.64 28.56 21.49
N TYR A 36 2.29 27.55 20.90
CA TYR A 36 3.62 27.71 20.31
C TYR A 36 3.70 27.34 18.83
N GLN A 37 2.71 26.58 18.33
CA GLN A 37 2.72 26.07 16.96
C GLN A 37 1.41 26.37 16.21
N GLY A 38 1.53 26.42 14.89
CA GLY A 38 0.39 26.59 14.00
C GLY A 38 -0.22 27.99 14.01
N VAL A 39 0.53 29.02 14.47
CA VAL A 39 0.05 30.40 14.49
C VAL A 39 -0.12 30.90 13.07
N LEU A 40 -1.28 31.47 12.78
CA LEU A 40 -1.66 32.03 11.48
C LEU A 40 -1.42 33.54 11.50
N GLU A 41 -0.18 33.93 11.24
CA GLU A 41 0.25 35.34 11.27
C GLU A 41 -0.55 36.23 10.32
N GLU A 42 -0.84 35.72 9.11
CA GLU A 42 -1.65 36.42 8.12
C GLU A 42 -3.05 36.77 8.66
N ASN A 43 -3.69 35.87 9.38
CA ASN A 43 -5.00 36.11 9.97
C ASN A 43 -4.93 37.15 11.08
N ILE A 44 -3.86 37.14 11.88
CA ILE A 44 -3.63 38.14 12.94
C ILE A 44 -3.43 39.53 12.33
N GLN A 45 -2.59 39.65 11.30
CA GLN A 45 -2.33 40.86 10.56
C GLN A 45 -3.61 41.42 9.92
N LYS A 46 -4.38 40.53 9.29
CA LYS A 46 -5.67 40.90 8.68
C LYS A 46 -6.65 41.44 9.73
N MET A 47 -6.78 40.76 10.87
CA MET A 47 -7.67 41.21 11.94
C MET A 47 -7.34 42.59 12.44
N ILE A 48 -6.05 42.91 12.58
CA ILE A 48 -5.59 44.22 13.07
C ILE A 48 -5.78 45.30 12.01
N SER A 49 -5.36 45.03 10.76
CA SER A 49 -5.39 46.02 9.67
C SER A 49 -6.83 46.37 9.24
N GLU A 50 -7.70 45.36 9.14
CA GLU A 50 -9.11 45.51 8.75
C GLU A 50 -10.01 45.88 9.94
N LYS A 51 -9.47 45.93 11.17
CA LYS A 51 -10.22 46.21 12.39
C LYS A 51 -11.43 45.28 12.58
N ILE A 52 -11.20 43.98 12.42
CA ILE A 52 -12.25 42.95 12.57
C ILE A 52 -12.59 42.81 14.06
N TYR A 53 -13.71 43.34 14.48
CA TYR A 53 -14.19 43.30 15.86
C TYR A 53 -15.42 42.43 15.97
N TYR A 54 -15.59 41.78 17.15
CA TYR A 54 -16.74 40.92 17.49
C TYR A 54 -16.89 39.68 16.62
N GLU A 55 -15.92 39.37 15.76
CA GLU A 55 -15.91 38.18 14.91
C GLU A 55 -14.81 37.21 15.37
N PRO A 56 -15.17 35.95 15.71
CA PRO A 56 -14.17 34.95 16.11
C PRO A 56 -13.35 34.52 14.90
N THR A 57 -12.11 34.95 14.84
CA THR A 57 -11.19 34.60 13.75
C THR A 57 -10.17 33.58 14.23
N MET A 58 -9.93 32.54 13.45
CA MET A 58 -8.93 31.50 13.75
C MET A 58 -7.54 32.07 13.59
N ILE A 59 -6.75 32.05 14.69
CA ILE A 59 -5.40 32.62 14.76
C ILE A 59 -4.31 31.56 15.00
N ALA A 60 -4.70 30.36 15.37
CA ALA A 60 -3.79 29.22 15.41
C ALA A 60 -4.55 27.93 15.11
N CYS A 61 -3.88 27.01 14.41
CA CYS A 61 -4.43 25.71 14.04
C CYS A 61 -3.36 24.63 14.13
N GLY A 62 -3.68 23.54 14.81
CA GLY A 62 -2.87 22.32 14.76
C GLY A 62 -2.91 21.66 13.39
N ARG A 63 -2.01 20.73 13.14
CA ARG A 63 -1.97 19.92 11.95
C ARG A 63 -2.41 18.48 12.26
N ILE A 64 -3.41 18.01 11.54
CA ILE A 64 -3.84 16.61 11.64
C ILE A 64 -2.75 15.72 11.01
N PRO A 65 -2.40 14.58 11.64
CA PRO A 65 -1.43 13.66 11.04
C PRO A 65 -1.98 13.08 9.73
N VAL A 66 -1.09 12.87 8.77
CA VAL A 66 -1.38 12.19 7.52
C VAL A 66 -0.78 10.79 7.60
N ASN A 67 -1.61 9.77 7.68
CA ASN A 67 -1.13 8.39 7.74
C ASN A 67 -0.41 7.99 6.47
N GLY A 68 0.58 7.13 6.61
CA GLY A 68 1.29 6.52 5.50
C GLY A 68 0.37 5.63 4.66
N LYS A 69 0.76 5.44 3.42
CA LYS A 69 0.10 4.51 2.48
C LYS A 69 0.75 3.14 2.59
N ASP A 70 -0.05 2.09 2.53
CA ASP A 70 0.44 0.72 2.48
C ASP A 70 1.25 0.48 1.21
N GLY A 71 2.31 -0.31 1.32
CA GLY A 71 3.03 -0.82 0.17
C GLY A 71 2.18 -1.86 -0.58
N TYR A 72 2.40 -1.99 -1.88
CA TYR A 72 1.69 -2.93 -2.73
C TYR A 72 2.58 -3.39 -3.90
N ALA A 73 2.12 -4.41 -4.63
CA ALA A 73 2.76 -4.82 -5.87
C ALA A 73 1.88 -4.47 -7.08
N GLU A 74 2.52 -3.93 -8.12
CA GLU A 74 1.95 -3.80 -9.44
C GLU A 74 2.27 -5.05 -10.25
N ILE A 75 1.26 -5.63 -10.87
CA ILE A 75 1.41 -6.83 -11.69
C ILE A 75 1.79 -6.42 -13.10
N LEU A 76 2.90 -6.93 -13.60
CA LEU A 76 3.42 -6.60 -14.92
C LEU A 76 3.21 -7.71 -15.97
N PHE A 77 3.09 -8.96 -15.54
CA PHE A 77 2.92 -10.10 -16.43
C PHE A 77 1.53 -10.22 -17.06
N LEU A 78 0.54 -9.46 -16.59
CA LEU A 78 -0.78 -9.36 -17.22
C LEU A 78 -0.82 -8.23 -18.26
N PRO A 79 -1.63 -8.39 -19.33
CA PRO A 79 -1.95 -7.27 -20.23
C PRO A 79 -2.47 -6.08 -19.43
N GLU A 80 -2.15 -4.86 -19.87
CA GLU A 80 -2.50 -3.64 -19.14
C GLU A 80 -3.99 -3.50 -18.83
N ALA A 81 -4.85 -3.97 -19.75
CA ALA A 81 -6.31 -3.97 -19.59
C ALA A 81 -6.80 -4.88 -18.45
N ASP A 82 -6.04 -5.91 -18.11
CA ASP A 82 -6.41 -6.93 -17.10
C ASP A 82 -5.69 -6.72 -15.77
N ARG A 83 -4.85 -5.67 -15.69
CA ARG A 83 -4.13 -5.35 -14.44
C ARG A 83 -5.09 -4.76 -13.42
N PRO A 84 -5.01 -5.21 -12.15
CA PRO A 84 -5.78 -4.61 -11.08
C PRO A 84 -5.37 -3.14 -10.87
N ALA A 85 -6.31 -2.35 -10.35
CA ALA A 85 -6.03 -0.95 -10.06
C ALA A 85 -4.85 -0.80 -9.07
N PRO A 86 -4.00 0.23 -9.24
CA PRO A 86 -2.89 0.48 -8.32
C PRO A 86 -3.36 0.56 -6.87
N GLY A 87 -2.66 -0.15 -5.97
CA GLY A 87 -3.01 -0.20 -4.54
C GLY A 87 -4.17 -1.12 -4.17
N SER A 88 -4.78 -1.83 -5.13
CA SER A 88 -5.73 -2.90 -4.80
C SER A 88 -5.00 -4.07 -4.16
N GLN A 89 -5.63 -4.69 -3.14
CA GLN A 89 -5.14 -5.95 -2.60
C GLN A 89 -5.38 -7.04 -3.66
N PHE A 90 -4.33 -7.43 -4.34
CA PHE A 90 -4.37 -8.46 -5.35
C PHE A 90 -3.80 -9.76 -4.81
N ASN A 91 -4.53 -10.85 -5.02
CA ASN A 91 -4.10 -12.19 -4.65
C ASN A 91 -3.80 -12.98 -5.93
N LEU A 92 -2.54 -13.31 -6.18
CA LEU A 92 -2.14 -14.12 -7.33
C LEU A 92 -2.85 -15.48 -7.41
N ARG A 93 -3.39 -15.97 -6.28
CA ARG A 93 -4.18 -17.21 -6.25
C ARG A 93 -5.54 -17.08 -6.91
N GLU A 94 -6.02 -15.87 -7.10
CA GLU A 94 -7.32 -15.57 -7.74
C GLU A 94 -7.21 -15.47 -9.26
N ILE A 95 -5.99 -15.55 -9.82
CA ILE A 95 -5.81 -15.64 -11.26
C ILE A 95 -6.23 -17.05 -11.71
N PRO A 96 -7.31 -17.16 -12.51
CA PRO A 96 -7.91 -18.46 -12.83
C PRO A 96 -7.08 -19.28 -13.82
N MET A 97 -6.09 -18.69 -14.48
CA MET A 97 -5.29 -19.35 -15.54
C MET A 97 -3.81 -19.43 -15.17
N LEU A 98 -3.17 -20.50 -15.63
CA LEU A 98 -1.71 -20.61 -15.60
C LEU A 98 -1.11 -19.51 -16.48
N GLN A 99 -0.39 -18.59 -15.85
CA GLN A 99 0.32 -17.52 -16.56
C GLN A 99 1.69 -18.05 -17.00
N GLU A 100 1.85 -18.24 -18.30
CA GLU A 100 3.15 -18.56 -18.89
C GLU A 100 3.98 -17.28 -18.98
N VAL A 101 5.22 -17.37 -18.53
CA VAL A 101 6.20 -16.26 -18.53
C VAL A 101 7.52 -16.74 -19.13
N LYS A 102 8.31 -15.82 -19.63
CA LYS A 102 9.62 -16.11 -20.24
C LYS A 102 10.74 -15.57 -19.36
N ALA A 103 11.91 -16.15 -19.52
CA ALA A 103 13.12 -15.65 -18.90
C ALA A 103 13.35 -14.18 -19.28
N GLY A 104 13.53 -13.34 -18.29
CA GLY A 104 13.69 -11.88 -18.44
C GLY A 104 12.41 -11.09 -18.26
N ASP A 105 11.24 -11.71 -18.21
CA ASP A 105 9.98 -10.99 -17.96
C ASP A 105 9.97 -10.39 -16.56
N GLU A 106 9.57 -9.13 -16.47
CA GLU A 106 9.27 -8.46 -15.22
C GLU A 106 7.90 -8.92 -14.74
N LEU A 107 7.86 -9.56 -13.58
CA LEU A 107 6.65 -10.16 -13.04
C LEU A 107 5.84 -9.19 -12.23
N ILE A 108 6.48 -8.55 -11.27
CA ILE A 108 5.87 -7.57 -10.39
C ILE A 108 6.83 -6.42 -10.11
N LYS A 109 6.26 -5.24 -9.86
CA LYS A 109 6.96 -4.08 -9.33
C LYS A 109 6.47 -3.80 -7.91
N MET A 110 7.39 -3.70 -6.98
CA MET A 110 7.09 -3.42 -5.58
C MET A 110 7.07 -1.91 -5.34
N ILE A 111 5.98 -1.44 -4.79
CA ILE A 111 5.82 -0.05 -4.34
C ILE A 111 5.94 -0.03 -2.82
N PRO A 112 6.93 0.67 -2.27
CA PRO A 112 7.14 0.70 -0.83
C PRO A 112 6.01 1.44 -0.11
N SER A 113 5.79 1.09 1.16
CA SER A 113 4.93 1.86 2.05
C SER A 113 5.56 3.21 2.39
N THR A 114 4.73 4.17 2.83
CA THR A 114 5.20 5.48 3.31
C THR A 114 5.03 5.61 4.81
N ALA A 115 5.90 6.37 5.46
CA ALA A 115 5.85 6.58 6.90
C ALA A 115 4.67 7.46 7.36
N GLY A 116 4.15 8.30 6.45
CA GLY A 116 3.19 9.34 6.79
C GLY A 116 3.88 10.60 7.33
N GLU A 117 3.08 11.55 7.76
CA GLU A 117 3.55 12.82 8.33
C GLU A 117 2.87 13.06 9.67
N ASP A 118 3.66 13.29 10.70
CA ASP A 118 3.14 13.62 12.02
C ASP A 118 2.37 14.95 12.02
N GLY A 119 1.31 14.99 12.79
CA GLY A 119 0.57 16.18 13.14
C GLY A 119 1.08 16.81 14.42
N PHE A 120 0.49 17.93 14.78
CA PHE A 120 0.76 18.59 16.06
C PHE A 120 -0.46 19.40 16.55
N THR A 121 -0.58 19.52 17.87
CA THR A 121 -1.53 20.43 18.50
C THR A 121 -0.96 21.85 18.55
N ILE A 122 -1.80 22.83 18.81
CA ILE A 122 -1.38 24.24 19.02
C ILE A 122 -0.41 24.40 20.20
N THR A 123 -0.42 23.48 21.15
CA THR A 123 0.50 23.44 22.30
C THR A 123 1.85 22.81 21.99
N GLY A 124 2.04 22.30 20.75
CA GLY A 124 3.27 21.65 20.31
C GLY A 124 3.35 20.15 20.62
N LYS A 125 2.28 19.55 21.10
CA LYS A 125 2.22 18.10 21.29
C LYS A 125 2.15 17.42 19.93
N VAL A 126 3.09 16.52 19.64
CA VAL A 126 3.11 15.72 18.41
C VAL A 126 1.97 14.70 18.43
N ILE A 127 1.27 14.61 17.30
CA ILE A 127 0.27 13.57 17.02
C ILE A 127 0.90 12.65 15.98
N GLY A 128 1.33 11.45 16.40
CA GLY A 128 2.02 10.51 15.53
C GLY A 128 1.13 10.04 14.38
N ALA A 129 1.68 10.01 13.17
CA ALA A 129 1.09 9.33 12.04
C ALA A 129 1.27 7.81 12.16
N THR A 130 0.35 7.06 11.59
CA THR A 130 0.52 5.61 11.46
C THR A 130 1.24 5.33 10.14
N ALA A 131 2.40 4.64 10.20
CA ALA A 131 3.10 4.21 9.00
C ALA A 131 2.26 3.17 8.22
N GLY A 132 2.36 3.21 6.90
CA GLY A 132 1.78 2.19 6.04
C GLY A 132 2.45 0.84 6.25
N ARG A 133 1.72 -0.24 6.01
CA ARG A 133 2.22 -1.61 6.14
C ARG A 133 3.11 -1.96 4.96
N GLU A 134 4.20 -2.67 5.21
CA GLU A 134 5.04 -3.20 4.15
C GLU A 134 4.33 -4.33 3.40
N PHE A 135 4.39 -4.29 2.09
CA PHE A 135 4.01 -5.43 1.26
C PHE A 135 5.18 -6.41 1.19
N LYS A 136 4.91 -7.69 1.52
CA LYS A 136 5.94 -8.72 1.58
C LYS A 136 5.71 -9.75 0.48
N ILE A 137 6.62 -9.76 -0.49
CA ILE A 137 6.77 -10.81 -1.48
C ILE A 137 8.25 -10.97 -1.81
N PHE A 138 8.68 -12.21 -1.97
CA PHE A 138 10.07 -12.56 -2.18
C PHE A 138 10.23 -13.40 -3.44
N PRO A 139 11.37 -13.32 -4.12
CA PRO A 139 11.67 -14.24 -5.20
C PRO A 139 11.84 -15.66 -4.65
N GLY A 140 11.21 -16.60 -5.33
CA GLY A 140 11.33 -18.04 -5.11
C GLY A 140 12.18 -18.71 -6.18
N ARG A 141 11.79 -19.97 -6.57
CA ARG A 141 12.50 -20.72 -7.61
C ARG A 141 12.36 -19.99 -8.96
N ASN A 142 13.44 -19.93 -9.73
CA ASN A 142 13.50 -19.35 -11.07
C ASN A 142 13.02 -17.90 -11.15
N THR A 143 13.16 -17.15 -10.05
CA THR A 143 12.93 -15.71 -10.01
C THR A 143 14.03 -15.00 -9.23
N ARG A 144 14.22 -13.73 -9.47
CA ARG A 144 15.20 -12.91 -8.74
C ARG A 144 14.73 -11.47 -8.64
N PHE A 145 15.28 -10.73 -7.70
CA PHE A 145 15.14 -9.28 -7.72
C PHE A 145 15.99 -8.66 -8.86
N ASN A 146 15.54 -7.52 -9.37
CA ASN A 146 16.42 -6.65 -10.13
C ASN A 146 17.50 -6.04 -9.20
N GLU A 147 18.47 -5.29 -9.79
CA GLU A 147 19.57 -4.68 -9.02
C GLU A 147 19.08 -3.72 -7.94
N GLU A 148 18.01 -3.00 -8.20
CA GLU A 148 17.41 -2.02 -7.30
C GLU A 148 16.45 -2.64 -6.26
N ARG A 149 16.18 -3.93 -6.37
CA ARG A 149 15.18 -4.67 -5.55
C ARG A 149 13.76 -4.10 -5.63
N THR A 150 13.44 -3.45 -6.73
CA THR A 150 12.10 -2.89 -6.99
C THR A 150 11.20 -3.81 -7.79
N HIS A 151 11.81 -4.77 -8.54
CA HIS A 151 11.06 -5.71 -9.38
C HIS A 151 11.48 -7.15 -9.09
N ILE A 152 10.56 -8.09 -9.28
CA ILE A 152 10.88 -9.53 -9.39
C ILE A 152 10.80 -9.92 -10.85
N ILE A 153 11.86 -10.59 -11.34
CA ILE A 153 12.09 -10.94 -12.73
C ILE A 153 12.19 -12.46 -12.82
N ALA A 154 11.60 -13.05 -13.87
CA ALA A 154 11.75 -14.46 -14.19
C ALA A 154 13.18 -14.76 -14.70
N THR A 155 13.78 -15.87 -14.27
CA THR A 155 15.10 -16.31 -14.74
C THR A 155 15.01 -17.50 -15.70
N SER A 156 13.84 -18.10 -15.84
CA SER A 156 13.55 -19.18 -16.80
C SER A 156 12.13 -19.06 -17.36
N ASP A 157 11.90 -19.73 -18.47
CA ASP A 157 10.56 -19.91 -19.01
C ASP A 157 9.76 -20.86 -18.11
N GLY A 158 8.46 -20.64 -17.97
CA GLY A 158 7.62 -21.52 -17.19
C GLY A 158 6.28 -20.89 -16.81
N VAL A 159 5.67 -21.42 -15.77
CA VAL A 159 4.40 -20.94 -15.23
C VAL A 159 4.60 -20.27 -13.89
N LEU A 160 3.98 -19.13 -13.75
CA LEU A 160 4.02 -18.36 -12.52
C LEU A 160 3.21 -19.03 -11.41
N CYS A 161 3.83 -19.22 -10.25
CA CYS A 161 3.23 -19.78 -9.05
C CYS A 161 3.55 -18.93 -7.83
N GLN A 162 2.57 -18.76 -6.94
CA GLN A 162 2.79 -18.15 -5.63
C GLN A 162 2.60 -19.18 -4.53
N LEU A 163 3.61 -19.33 -3.69
CA LEU A 163 3.62 -20.19 -2.50
C LEU A 163 3.89 -19.32 -1.25
N GLY A 164 2.82 -18.96 -0.54
CA GLY A 164 2.93 -18.02 0.58
C GLY A 164 3.35 -16.63 0.10
N GLU A 165 4.48 -16.15 0.63
CA GLU A 165 5.09 -14.86 0.25
C GLU A 165 6.13 -15.00 -0.89
N TYR A 166 6.29 -16.19 -1.48
CA TYR A 166 7.28 -16.45 -2.53
C TYR A 166 6.62 -16.53 -3.90
N LEU A 167 7.18 -15.80 -4.86
CA LEU A 167 6.80 -15.83 -6.26
C LEU A 167 7.83 -16.68 -7.02
N SER A 168 7.39 -17.75 -7.65
CA SER A 168 8.24 -18.71 -8.35
C SER A 168 7.78 -18.90 -9.78
N VAL A 169 8.70 -19.27 -10.66
CA VAL A 169 8.40 -19.76 -12.01
C VAL A 169 8.73 -21.25 -12.04
N GLU A 170 7.71 -22.07 -12.28
CA GLU A 170 7.83 -23.51 -12.27
C GLU A 170 7.78 -24.05 -13.70
N GLU A 171 8.59 -25.06 -13.97
CA GLU A 171 8.56 -25.78 -15.24
C GLU A 171 7.22 -26.50 -15.41
N VAL A 172 6.75 -26.62 -16.65
CA VAL A 172 5.48 -27.26 -16.98
C VAL A 172 5.72 -28.62 -17.66
N HIS A 173 5.26 -29.67 -17.00
CA HIS A 173 5.22 -31.03 -17.61
C HIS A 173 3.84 -31.29 -18.15
N VAL A 174 3.74 -31.38 -19.47
CA VAL A 174 2.46 -31.64 -20.16
C VAL A 174 2.29 -33.14 -20.38
N VAL A 175 1.16 -33.68 -19.94
CA VAL A 175 0.77 -35.10 -20.10
C VAL A 175 -0.58 -35.15 -20.77
N ASP A 176 -0.75 -35.98 -21.79
CA ASP A 176 -2.03 -36.09 -22.51
C ASP A 176 -3.11 -36.74 -21.63
N LYS A 177 -2.78 -37.80 -20.92
CA LYS A 177 -3.66 -38.50 -19.96
C LYS A 177 -2.83 -39.28 -18.95
N VAL A 178 -3.44 -39.62 -17.82
CA VAL A 178 -2.81 -40.47 -16.80
C VAL A 178 -3.61 -41.76 -16.63
N ASP A 179 -3.07 -42.82 -17.19
CA ASP A 179 -3.69 -44.16 -17.24
C ASP A 179 -2.64 -45.28 -17.20
N ALA A 180 -3.04 -46.50 -17.56
CA ALA A 180 -2.16 -47.65 -17.57
C ALA A 180 -0.94 -47.50 -18.50
N SER A 181 -1.02 -46.65 -19.51
CA SER A 181 0.08 -46.41 -20.46
C SER A 181 1.11 -45.37 -19.91
N THR A 182 0.65 -44.42 -19.10
CA THR A 182 1.49 -43.37 -18.55
C THR A 182 1.98 -43.72 -17.15
N GLY A 183 1.19 -44.47 -16.37
CA GLY A 183 1.51 -44.79 -14.98
C GLY A 183 1.26 -43.60 -14.04
N HIS A 184 1.90 -43.66 -12.85
CA HIS A 184 1.93 -42.55 -11.89
C HIS A 184 2.84 -41.43 -12.40
N VAL A 185 2.39 -40.19 -12.28
CA VAL A 185 3.18 -39.02 -12.71
C VAL A 185 3.64 -38.24 -11.47
N ARG A 186 4.93 -38.02 -11.37
CA ARG A 186 5.53 -37.17 -10.35
C ARG A 186 6.50 -36.17 -10.99
N PHE A 187 6.29 -34.89 -10.72
CA PHE A 187 7.13 -33.84 -11.27
C PHE A 187 7.26 -32.69 -10.27
N ASP A 188 8.47 -32.17 -10.10
CA ASP A 188 8.76 -31.09 -9.17
C ASP A 188 8.51 -29.70 -9.79
N GLY A 189 7.29 -29.50 -10.29
CA GLY A 189 6.83 -28.31 -10.99
C GLY A 189 5.31 -28.37 -11.24
N VAL A 190 4.87 -27.72 -12.31
CA VAL A 190 3.45 -27.72 -12.72
C VAL A 190 3.17 -28.90 -13.67
N ILE A 191 2.15 -29.70 -13.36
CA ILE A 191 1.69 -30.75 -14.22
C ILE A 191 0.39 -30.32 -14.91
N LYS A 192 0.38 -30.32 -16.27
CA LYS A 192 -0.80 -30.06 -17.06
C LYS A 192 -1.26 -31.34 -17.75
N VAL A 193 -2.36 -31.91 -17.26
CA VAL A 193 -2.99 -33.10 -17.88
C VAL A 193 -4.08 -32.61 -18.84
N ARG A 194 -3.91 -32.84 -20.16
CA ARG A 194 -4.88 -32.39 -21.16
C ARG A 194 -6.20 -33.16 -21.11
N GLY A 195 -6.13 -34.43 -20.77
CA GLY A 195 -7.27 -35.36 -20.72
C GLY A 195 -7.60 -35.78 -19.29
N ASN A 196 -7.88 -37.08 -19.13
CA ASN A 196 -8.38 -37.64 -17.88
C ASN A 196 -7.26 -38.24 -17.01
N ILE A 197 -7.49 -38.26 -15.72
CA ILE A 197 -6.75 -39.09 -14.77
C ILE A 197 -7.64 -40.29 -14.42
N SER A 198 -7.19 -41.50 -14.80
CA SER A 198 -7.91 -42.75 -14.56
C SER A 198 -7.80 -43.19 -13.09
N ASP A 199 -8.75 -44.04 -12.68
CA ASP A 199 -8.76 -44.63 -11.34
C ASP A 199 -7.43 -45.32 -10.99
N ARG A 200 -7.00 -45.20 -9.73
CA ARG A 200 -5.81 -45.82 -9.13
C ARG A 200 -4.46 -45.24 -9.56
N TYR A 201 -4.43 -44.22 -10.41
CA TYR A 201 -3.18 -43.49 -10.73
C TYR A 201 -3.05 -42.23 -9.89
N SER A 202 -1.83 -41.86 -9.57
CA SER A 202 -1.50 -40.64 -8.80
C SER A 202 -0.77 -39.65 -9.66
N VAL A 203 -1.03 -38.37 -9.35
CA VAL A 203 -0.29 -37.24 -9.92
C VAL A 203 0.21 -36.39 -8.74
N GLU A 204 1.51 -36.14 -8.68
CA GLU A 204 2.16 -35.35 -7.65
C GLU A 204 2.97 -34.24 -8.28
N GLY A 205 2.70 -32.98 -7.89
CA GLY A 205 3.39 -31.80 -8.39
C GLY A 205 3.10 -30.58 -7.52
N VAL A 206 3.81 -29.48 -7.76
CA VAL A 206 3.60 -28.20 -7.07
C VAL A 206 2.21 -27.65 -7.37
N ARG A 207 1.78 -27.79 -8.62
CA ARG A 207 0.43 -27.46 -9.09
C ARG A 207 0.01 -28.46 -10.16
N ILE A 208 -1.27 -28.85 -10.13
CA ILE A 208 -1.83 -29.80 -11.09
C ILE A 208 -3.05 -29.17 -11.75
N GLU A 209 -3.05 -29.13 -13.07
CA GLU A 209 -4.18 -28.69 -13.88
C GLU A 209 -4.68 -29.89 -14.72
N VAL A 210 -5.98 -30.17 -14.69
CA VAL A 210 -6.60 -31.28 -15.40
C VAL A 210 -7.69 -30.74 -16.32
N GLY A 211 -7.54 -30.92 -17.62
CA GLY A 211 -8.51 -30.51 -18.64
C GLY A 211 -9.71 -31.47 -18.78
N GLY A 212 -9.63 -32.66 -18.18
CA GLY A 212 -10.66 -33.70 -18.24
C GLY A 212 -11.21 -34.09 -16.87
N THR A 213 -11.59 -35.34 -16.72
CA THR A 213 -12.14 -35.88 -15.47
C THR A 213 -11.06 -36.54 -14.62
N VAL A 214 -11.24 -36.47 -13.31
CA VAL A 214 -10.38 -37.15 -12.33
C VAL A 214 -11.16 -38.28 -11.70
N GLY A 215 -10.67 -39.51 -11.90
CA GLY A 215 -11.20 -40.69 -11.26
C GLY A 215 -10.86 -40.80 -9.80
N LYS A 216 -11.02 -41.97 -9.17
CA LYS A 216 -10.57 -42.24 -7.80
C LYS A 216 -9.05 -42.33 -7.76
N SER A 217 -8.39 -41.18 -7.72
CA SER A 217 -6.93 -41.00 -7.70
C SER A 217 -6.46 -40.45 -6.34
N ARG A 218 -5.16 -40.55 -6.08
CA ARG A 218 -4.48 -39.88 -4.98
C ARG A 218 -3.57 -38.82 -5.52
#